data_e4473f9a6530c5896cc30b447423d9d8
#
_entry.id   e4473f9a6530c5896cc30b447423d9d8
#
_cell.length_a   1.000
_cell.length_b   1.000
_cell.length_c   1.000
_cell.angle_alpha   90.00
_cell.angle_beta   90.00
_cell.angle_gamma   90.00
#
_symmetry.space_group_name_H-M   'P 1'
#
loop_
_entity.id
_entity.type
_entity.pdbx_description
1 polymer ?
#
loop_
_entity_poly.entity_id
_entity_poly.type
_entity_poly.pdbx_seq_one_letter_code
_entity_poly.pdbx_strand_id
1 'polypeptide(L)'
;MYRQKTWKRVAVLAAGPAMNFAVGLVLIYAIAVIWGLPNLHPPTQALVGETGCVAAQIAKDQVADCSGPGPAAEAGIRAGDVIVKVGDTPVATFDEARTALQRASGPTTVVYERDGQPTSTVVDVTRTQRFTGDGDVPSTVGAIGIAAAYFGPTQYNPLSAVPATFAFTGDLVVELGKSLAKIPTKVGALVHSIGGGERDPETPISVVGASIIGGDTVDAGLWVAFWFFLAQLNFVLGAINLVPLLPFDGGHIAIAVFEKIRNMIRSARGRVAAAPVNYLKLMPATYVILFVVVGYMLLTVTADVVNPIRLFQ
;
A
#
# COMPACT_ATOMS: atom_id res chain seq x y z
N MET A 1 19.67 33.16 11.65
CA MET A 1 19.82 31.70 11.81
C MET A 1 21.28 31.24 11.96
N TYR A 2 22.24 31.75 11.21
CA TYR A 2 23.65 31.31 11.23
C TYR A 2 24.41 31.45 12.55
N ARG A 3 23.99 32.32 13.47
CA ARG A 3 24.64 32.52 14.79
C ARG A 3 24.12 31.55 15.87
N GLN A 4 23.13 30.72 15.58
CA GLN A 4 22.54 29.77 16.55
C GLN A 4 23.32 28.45 16.57
N LYS A 5 23.26 27.76 17.74
CA LYS A 5 23.82 26.40 17.90
C LYS A 5 23.18 25.44 16.89
N THR A 6 23.96 24.52 16.32
CA THR A 6 23.51 23.59 15.25
C THR A 6 22.23 22.85 15.62
N TRP A 7 22.09 22.37 16.88
CA TRP A 7 20.90 21.65 17.30
C TRP A 7 19.61 22.51 17.24
N LYS A 8 19.69 23.82 17.53
CA LYS A 8 18.55 24.73 17.41
C LYS A 8 18.15 24.93 15.94
N ARG A 9 19.13 25.00 15.05
CA ARG A 9 18.89 25.09 13.59
C ARG A 9 18.20 23.83 13.08
N VAL A 10 18.71 22.66 13.47
CA VAL A 10 18.13 21.37 13.10
C VAL A 10 16.70 21.22 13.66
N ALA A 11 16.48 21.60 14.93
CA ALA A 11 15.15 21.53 15.54
C ALA A 11 14.11 22.38 14.81
N VAL A 12 14.47 23.61 14.41
CA VAL A 12 13.56 24.49 13.65
C VAL A 12 13.26 23.92 12.26
N LEU A 13 14.28 23.41 11.56
CA LEU A 13 14.10 22.82 10.22
C LEU A 13 13.32 21.49 10.27
N ALA A 14 13.51 20.71 11.32
CA ALA A 14 12.79 19.45 11.51
C ALA A 14 11.35 19.63 12.01
N ALA A 15 10.98 20.82 12.52
CA ALA A 15 9.66 21.05 13.11
C ALA A 15 8.52 20.86 12.11
N GLY A 16 8.68 21.28 10.84
CA GLY A 16 7.70 21.08 9.78
C GLY A 16 7.44 19.60 9.50
N PRO A 17 8.47 18.84 9.07
CA PRO A 17 8.36 17.40 8.89
C PRO A 17 7.84 16.66 10.13
N ALA A 18 8.32 17.01 11.33
CA ALA A 18 7.88 16.41 12.59
C ALA A 18 6.39 16.63 12.86
N MET A 19 5.85 17.80 12.50
CA MET A 19 4.41 18.06 12.64
C MET A 19 3.59 17.19 11.70
N ASN A 20 4.03 16.99 10.45
CA ASN A 20 3.37 16.08 9.53
C ASN A 20 3.35 14.65 10.07
N PHE A 21 4.47 14.15 10.60
CA PHE A 21 4.50 12.84 11.26
C PHE A 21 3.59 12.78 12.48
N ALA A 22 3.55 13.84 13.31
CA ALA A 22 2.67 13.89 14.47
C ALA A 22 1.19 13.85 14.08
N VAL A 23 0.78 14.61 13.05
CA VAL A 23 -0.59 14.57 12.53
C VAL A 23 -0.92 13.18 11.98
N GLY A 24 -0.04 12.57 11.17
CA GLY A 24 -0.21 11.21 10.67
C GLY A 24 -0.41 10.19 11.81
N LEU A 25 0.44 10.25 12.85
CA LEU A 25 0.31 9.38 14.03
C LEU A 25 -1.01 9.57 14.78
N VAL A 26 -1.46 10.81 14.97
CA VAL A 26 -2.74 11.09 15.61
C VAL A 26 -3.91 10.53 14.80
N LEU A 27 -3.86 10.64 13.48
CA LEU A 27 -4.89 10.09 12.61
C LEU A 27 -4.90 8.55 12.66
N ILE A 28 -3.74 7.88 12.57
CA ILE A 28 -3.66 6.42 12.68
C ILE A 28 -4.15 5.96 14.06
N TYR A 29 -3.80 6.66 15.14
CA TYR A 29 -4.30 6.36 16.46
C TYR A 29 -5.83 6.48 16.55
N ALA A 30 -6.40 7.55 16.01
CA ALA A 30 -7.84 7.72 15.96
C ALA A 30 -8.54 6.59 15.17
N ILE A 31 -7.97 6.21 14.01
CA ILE A 31 -8.48 5.08 13.21
C ILE A 31 -8.39 3.78 14.03
N ALA A 32 -7.27 3.51 14.71
CA ALA A 32 -7.07 2.31 15.52
C ALA A 32 -8.14 2.14 16.60
N VAL A 33 -8.53 3.24 17.25
CA VAL A 33 -9.53 3.23 18.35
C VAL A 33 -10.97 3.17 17.81
N ILE A 34 -11.27 3.90 16.74
CA ILE A 34 -12.66 4.07 16.27
C ILE A 34 -13.08 2.95 15.34
N TRP A 35 -12.24 2.60 14.36
CA TRP A 35 -12.59 1.65 13.29
C TRP A 35 -11.72 0.40 13.26
N GLY A 36 -10.53 0.45 13.86
CA GLY A 36 -9.52 -0.60 13.78
C GLY A 36 -8.51 -0.38 12.64
N LEU A 37 -7.32 -0.98 12.80
CA LEU A 37 -6.27 -0.95 11.78
C LEU A 37 -6.35 -2.17 10.87
N PRO A 38 -6.23 -2.00 9.54
CA PRO A 38 -6.16 -3.13 8.62
C PRO A 38 -4.87 -3.94 8.86
N ASN A 39 -4.94 -5.25 8.59
CA ASN A 39 -3.75 -6.08 8.61
C ASN A 39 -2.93 -5.82 7.33
N LEU A 40 -1.75 -5.23 7.46
CA LEU A 40 -0.84 -4.98 6.32
C LEU A 40 -0.08 -6.23 5.89
N HIS A 41 -0.07 -7.28 6.70
CA HIS A 41 0.60 -8.55 6.44
C HIS A 41 -0.38 -9.73 6.59
N PRO A 42 -1.47 -9.78 5.78
CA PRO A 42 -2.35 -10.92 5.81
C PRO A 42 -1.56 -12.17 5.38
N PRO A 43 -1.85 -13.35 5.97
CA PRO A 43 -1.28 -14.59 5.49
C PRO A 43 -1.50 -14.76 4.00
N THR A 44 -0.44 -15.03 3.26
CA THR A 44 -0.52 -15.24 1.80
C THR A 44 -1.02 -16.63 1.43
N GLN A 45 -1.03 -17.55 2.39
CA GLN A 45 -1.45 -18.94 2.21
C GLN A 45 -2.91 -19.02 1.71
N ALA A 46 -3.23 -20.11 1.00
CA ALA A 46 -4.57 -20.39 0.51
C ALA A 46 -5.53 -20.80 1.66
N LEU A 47 -5.69 -19.93 2.65
CA LEU A 47 -6.50 -20.16 3.84
C LEU A 47 -7.99 -20.02 3.51
N VAL A 48 -8.75 -21.07 3.77
CA VAL A 48 -10.22 -21.08 3.63
C VAL A 48 -10.84 -20.34 4.80
N GLY A 49 -11.59 -19.27 4.51
CA GLY A 49 -12.33 -18.49 5.50
C GLY A 49 -13.71 -19.06 5.78
N GLU A 50 -14.41 -19.41 4.72
CA GLU A 50 -15.74 -20.02 4.81
C GLU A 50 -16.00 -20.94 3.63
N THR A 51 -16.96 -21.83 3.81
CA THR A 51 -17.47 -22.71 2.76
C THR A 51 -18.96 -22.43 2.54
N GLY A 52 -19.41 -22.47 1.31
CA GLY A 52 -20.81 -22.20 0.94
C GLY A 52 -21.17 -22.86 -0.37
N CYS A 53 -22.42 -22.68 -0.75
CA CYS A 53 -22.96 -23.19 -2.00
C CYS A 53 -22.31 -22.54 -3.22
N VAL A 54 -22.40 -23.19 -4.38
CA VAL A 54 -21.93 -22.66 -5.67
C VAL A 54 -23.11 -22.16 -6.48
N ALA A 55 -23.16 -20.86 -6.77
CA ALA A 55 -24.16 -20.25 -7.62
C ALA A 55 -23.53 -19.44 -8.75
N ALA A 56 -24.27 -19.20 -9.83
CA ALA A 56 -23.83 -18.35 -10.93
C ALA A 56 -23.76 -16.88 -10.49
N GLN A 57 -22.78 -16.15 -10.98
CA GLN A 57 -22.71 -14.71 -10.83
C GLN A 57 -23.57 -14.05 -11.91
N ILE A 58 -24.56 -13.26 -11.52
CA ILE A 58 -25.54 -12.62 -12.40
C ILE A 58 -25.16 -11.18 -12.76
N ALA A 59 -24.35 -10.54 -11.90
CA ALA A 59 -23.69 -9.26 -12.15
C ALA A 59 -22.30 -9.28 -11.49
N LYS A 60 -21.45 -8.30 -11.76
CA LYS A 60 -20.07 -8.24 -11.20
C LYS A 60 -20.05 -8.30 -9.66
N ASP A 61 -21.06 -7.73 -9.03
CA ASP A 61 -21.25 -7.62 -7.58
C ASP A 61 -22.37 -8.49 -7.02
N GLN A 62 -23.04 -9.29 -7.87
CA GLN A 62 -24.22 -10.06 -7.47
C GLN A 62 -24.12 -11.52 -7.89
N VAL A 63 -24.34 -12.41 -6.92
CA VAL A 63 -24.41 -13.85 -7.10
C VAL A 63 -25.87 -14.29 -6.96
N ALA A 64 -26.31 -15.26 -7.76
CA ALA A 64 -27.63 -15.83 -7.64
C ALA A 64 -27.83 -16.50 -6.26
N ASP A 65 -29.06 -16.54 -5.79
CA ASP A 65 -29.38 -17.22 -4.55
C ASP A 65 -29.05 -18.70 -4.65
N CYS A 66 -28.45 -19.23 -3.61
CA CYS A 66 -28.22 -20.65 -3.45
C CYS A 66 -28.38 -21.06 -1.98
N SER A 67 -28.58 -22.34 -1.73
CA SER A 67 -28.79 -22.88 -0.40
C SER A 67 -28.12 -24.24 -0.23
N GLY A 68 -27.76 -24.57 0.99
CA GLY A 68 -27.10 -25.83 1.35
C GLY A 68 -25.58 -25.77 1.35
N PRO A 69 -24.93 -26.86 1.72
CA PRO A 69 -23.48 -26.98 1.67
C PRO A 69 -23.00 -27.03 0.22
N GLY A 70 -21.86 -26.43 -0.05
CA GLY A 70 -21.24 -26.54 -1.37
C GLY A 70 -20.30 -27.75 -1.47
N PRO A 71 -19.78 -28.03 -2.68
CA PRO A 71 -18.93 -29.19 -2.93
C PRO A 71 -17.73 -29.31 -1.98
N ALA A 72 -17.12 -28.21 -1.60
CA ALA A 72 -16.02 -28.20 -0.65
C ALA A 72 -16.43 -28.67 0.74
N ALA A 73 -17.57 -28.16 1.25
CA ALA A 73 -18.11 -28.56 2.56
C ALA A 73 -18.54 -30.02 2.58
N GLU A 74 -19.17 -30.50 1.50
CA GLU A 74 -19.56 -31.91 1.35
C GLU A 74 -18.34 -32.84 1.32
N ALA A 75 -17.22 -32.39 0.72
CA ALA A 75 -15.95 -33.10 0.71
C ALA A 75 -15.15 -32.96 2.03
N GLY A 76 -15.71 -32.26 3.05
CA GLY A 76 -15.13 -32.14 4.37
C GLY A 76 -14.10 -31.01 4.54
N ILE A 77 -13.95 -30.13 3.56
CA ILE A 77 -13.13 -28.90 3.68
C ILE A 77 -13.89 -27.90 4.59
N ARG A 78 -13.17 -27.20 5.45
CA ARG A 78 -13.74 -26.28 6.46
C ARG A 78 -12.95 -24.97 6.53
N ALA A 79 -13.55 -23.98 7.17
CA ALA A 79 -12.83 -22.77 7.56
C ALA A 79 -11.59 -23.12 8.42
N GLY A 80 -10.48 -22.50 8.13
CA GLY A 80 -9.18 -22.77 8.77
C GLY A 80 -8.29 -23.74 8.01
N ASP A 81 -8.79 -24.46 7.00
CA ASP A 81 -7.95 -25.32 6.15
C ASP A 81 -7.10 -24.47 5.20
N VAL A 82 -5.87 -24.87 4.95
CA VAL A 82 -4.95 -24.26 3.98
C VAL A 82 -4.85 -25.15 2.76
N ILE A 83 -5.32 -24.72 1.61
CA ILE A 83 -5.20 -25.48 0.37
C ILE A 83 -3.74 -25.44 -0.09
N VAL A 84 -3.13 -26.59 -0.32
CA VAL A 84 -1.72 -26.71 -0.76
C VAL A 84 -1.58 -27.32 -2.15
N LYS A 85 -2.63 -28.01 -2.66
CA LYS A 85 -2.60 -28.59 -4.00
C LYS A 85 -4.01 -28.76 -4.56
N VAL A 86 -4.20 -28.49 -5.85
CA VAL A 86 -5.46 -28.72 -6.59
C VAL A 86 -5.14 -29.56 -7.83
N GLY A 87 -5.69 -30.77 -7.89
CA GLY A 87 -5.29 -31.77 -8.89
C GLY A 87 -3.79 -32.04 -8.79
N ASP A 88 -3.04 -31.80 -9.87
CA ASP A 88 -1.58 -31.93 -9.88
C ASP A 88 -0.84 -30.61 -9.65
N THR A 89 -1.56 -29.48 -9.51
CA THR A 89 -0.97 -28.16 -9.37
C THR A 89 -0.77 -27.81 -7.89
N PRO A 90 0.48 -27.63 -7.41
CA PRO A 90 0.74 -27.07 -6.10
C PRO A 90 0.34 -25.60 -6.08
N VAL A 91 -0.19 -25.13 -4.95
CA VAL A 91 -0.64 -23.76 -4.75
C VAL A 91 -0.11 -23.22 -3.42
N ALA A 92 0.37 -21.99 -3.44
CA ALA A 92 0.88 -21.28 -2.25
C ALA A 92 -0.06 -20.18 -1.79
N THR A 93 -0.84 -19.62 -2.70
CA THR A 93 -1.76 -18.49 -2.43
C THR A 93 -3.21 -18.86 -2.77
N PHE A 94 -4.15 -18.12 -2.17
CA PHE A 94 -5.57 -18.34 -2.48
C PHE A 94 -5.89 -18.01 -3.96
N ASP A 95 -5.20 -17.06 -4.57
CA ASP A 95 -5.37 -16.72 -5.99
C ASP A 95 -4.88 -17.85 -6.92
N GLU A 96 -3.77 -18.51 -6.56
CA GLU A 96 -3.31 -19.71 -7.27
C GLU A 96 -4.30 -20.85 -7.13
N ALA A 97 -4.81 -21.11 -5.92
CA ALA A 97 -5.83 -22.12 -5.67
C ALA A 97 -7.12 -21.81 -6.46
N ARG A 98 -7.58 -20.56 -6.47
CA ARG A 98 -8.73 -20.11 -7.24
C ARG A 98 -8.50 -20.34 -8.74
N THR A 99 -7.34 -19.97 -9.26
CA THR A 99 -7.00 -20.14 -10.69
C THR A 99 -6.95 -21.62 -11.09
N ALA A 100 -6.40 -22.47 -10.25
CA ALA A 100 -6.36 -23.94 -10.47
C ALA A 100 -7.79 -24.53 -10.45
N LEU A 101 -8.62 -24.15 -9.48
CA LEU A 101 -10.02 -24.58 -9.39
C LEU A 101 -10.86 -24.10 -10.57
N GLN A 102 -10.66 -22.86 -11.04
CA GLN A 102 -11.39 -22.32 -12.20
C GLN A 102 -11.15 -23.14 -13.48
N ARG A 103 -9.97 -23.75 -13.63
CA ARG A 103 -9.63 -24.61 -14.77
C ARG A 103 -10.12 -26.05 -14.61
N ALA A 104 -10.38 -26.49 -13.38
CA ALA A 104 -10.82 -27.84 -13.05
C ALA A 104 -12.31 -28.06 -13.36
N SER A 105 -12.73 -29.32 -13.45
CA SER A 105 -14.13 -29.74 -13.60
C SER A 105 -14.30 -31.18 -13.12
N GLY A 106 -15.46 -31.49 -12.51
CA GLY A 106 -15.76 -32.81 -12.00
C GLY A 106 -14.87 -33.23 -10.82
N PRO A 107 -14.76 -34.53 -10.55
CA PRO A 107 -14.00 -35.03 -9.41
C PRO A 107 -12.53 -34.61 -9.48
N THR A 108 -12.10 -33.77 -8.55
CA THR A 108 -10.74 -33.22 -8.47
C THR A 108 -10.17 -33.44 -7.09
N THR A 109 -8.96 -33.99 -7.01
CA THR A 109 -8.28 -34.17 -5.71
C THR A 109 -7.79 -32.82 -5.20
N VAL A 110 -8.18 -32.45 -3.99
CA VAL A 110 -7.70 -31.26 -3.28
C VAL A 110 -6.93 -31.71 -2.05
N VAL A 111 -5.67 -31.25 -1.93
CA VAL A 111 -4.85 -31.47 -0.73
C VAL A 111 -4.87 -30.18 0.08
N TYR A 112 -5.15 -30.31 1.37
CA TYR A 112 -5.15 -29.20 2.31
C TYR A 112 -4.45 -29.58 3.61
N GLU A 113 -3.96 -28.61 4.32
CA GLU A 113 -3.41 -28.77 5.67
C GLU A 113 -4.46 -28.33 6.69
N ARG A 114 -4.69 -29.17 7.69
CA ARG A 114 -5.51 -28.90 8.87
C ARG A 114 -4.69 -29.15 10.11
N ASP A 115 -4.54 -28.16 10.97
CA ASP A 115 -3.70 -28.24 12.18
C ASP A 115 -2.26 -28.71 11.88
N GLY A 116 -1.72 -28.31 10.73
CA GLY A 116 -0.39 -28.67 10.27
C GLY A 116 -0.28 -30.11 9.70
N GLN A 117 -1.40 -30.84 9.55
CA GLN A 117 -1.42 -32.17 8.99
C GLN A 117 -1.99 -32.17 7.56
N PRO A 118 -1.27 -32.69 6.56
CA PRO A 118 -1.77 -32.76 5.20
C PRO A 118 -2.87 -33.81 5.09
N THR A 119 -3.97 -33.42 4.49
CA THR A 119 -5.14 -34.25 4.22
C THR A 119 -5.54 -34.10 2.75
N SER A 120 -5.99 -35.17 2.12
CA SER A 120 -6.49 -35.14 0.76
C SER A 120 -7.94 -35.56 0.68
N THR A 121 -8.73 -34.90 -0.15
CA THR A 121 -10.12 -35.24 -0.43
C THR A 121 -10.42 -35.06 -1.92
N VAL A 122 -11.46 -35.72 -2.39
CA VAL A 122 -11.97 -35.52 -3.76
C VAL A 122 -13.18 -34.60 -3.69
N VAL A 123 -13.11 -33.48 -4.39
CA VAL A 123 -14.16 -32.47 -4.47
C VAL A 123 -14.75 -32.50 -5.88
N ASP A 124 -16.05 -32.52 -6.01
CA ASP A 124 -16.69 -32.40 -7.32
C ASP A 124 -16.78 -30.92 -7.72
N VAL A 125 -15.89 -30.51 -8.63
CA VAL A 125 -15.79 -29.12 -9.08
C VAL A 125 -16.95 -28.79 -10.00
N THR A 126 -17.85 -27.96 -9.53
CA THR A 126 -19.05 -27.51 -10.26
C THR A 126 -18.71 -26.42 -11.26
N ARG A 127 -19.18 -26.55 -12.50
CA ARG A 127 -19.02 -25.49 -13.51
C ARG A 127 -20.11 -24.41 -13.32
N THR A 128 -19.70 -23.16 -13.18
CA THR A 128 -20.59 -22.02 -12.96
C THR A 128 -20.11 -20.78 -13.72
N GLN A 129 -21.01 -19.83 -13.94
CA GLN A 129 -20.67 -18.57 -14.58
C GLN A 129 -20.04 -17.59 -13.58
N ARG A 130 -18.93 -16.98 -13.94
CA ARG A 130 -18.24 -15.95 -13.19
C ARG A 130 -17.70 -14.86 -14.12
N PHE A 131 -17.75 -13.62 -13.67
CA PHE A 131 -17.02 -12.54 -14.30
C PHE A 131 -15.54 -12.66 -13.90
N THR A 132 -14.67 -13.05 -14.85
CA THR A 132 -13.23 -13.21 -14.65
C THR A 132 -12.49 -12.10 -15.38
N GLY A 133 -11.75 -11.26 -14.63
CA GLY A 133 -11.08 -10.07 -15.17
C GLY A 133 -12.02 -8.88 -15.38
N ASP A 134 -11.58 -7.89 -16.17
CA ASP A 134 -12.31 -6.62 -16.38
C ASP A 134 -13.44 -6.73 -17.42
N GLY A 135 -13.63 -7.90 -18.02
CA GLY A 135 -14.66 -8.12 -19.04
C GLY A 135 -16.09 -8.12 -18.48
N ASP A 136 -17.04 -7.65 -19.29
CA ASP A 136 -18.48 -7.66 -18.99
C ASP A 136 -19.18 -8.98 -19.35
N VAL A 137 -18.42 -9.94 -19.87
CA VAL A 137 -18.98 -11.24 -20.28
C VAL A 137 -18.56 -12.31 -19.29
N PRO A 138 -19.53 -12.99 -18.63
CA PRO A 138 -19.20 -14.07 -17.72
C PRO A 138 -18.62 -15.28 -18.45
N SER A 139 -17.62 -15.91 -17.88
CA SER A 139 -17.03 -17.15 -18.34
C SER A 139 -17.44 -18.33 -17.47
N THR A 140 -17.54 -19.52 -18.07
CA THR A 140 -17.85 -20.74 -17.31
C THR A 140 -16.57 -21.30 -16.71
N VAL A 141 -16.48 -21.27 -15.39
CA VAL A 141 -15.29 -21.71 -14.62
C VAL A 141 -15.68 -22.74 -13.56
N GLY A 142 -14.68 -23.49 -13.08
CA GLY A 142 -14.85 -24.39 -11.95
C GLY A 142 -14.96 -23.63 -10.62
N ALA A 143 -15.81 -24.12 -9.73
CA ALA A 143 -15.95 -23.60 -8.37
C ALA A 143 -16.32 -24.74 -7.40
N ILE A 144 -15.87 -24.61 -6.15
CA ILE A 144 -16.15 -25.60 -5.09
C ILE A 144 -16.86 -24.96 -3.88
N GLY A 145 -17.15 -23.65 -3.92
CA GLY A 145 -17.82 -22.96 -2.82
C GLY A 145 -16.91 -22.70 -1.61
N ILE A 146 -15.71 -22.14 -1.84
CA ILE A 146 -14.82 -21.63 -0.80
C ILE A 146 -14.60 -20.12 -0.99
N ALA A 147 -14.48 -19.41 0.11
CA ALA A 147 -14.01 -18.03 0.14
C ALA A 147 -12.69 -17.93 0.90
N ALA A 148 -11.86 -16.96 0.52
CA ALA A 148 -10.63 -16.66 1.25
C ALA A 148 -10.95 -16.21 2.68
N ALA A 149 -10.06 -16.48 3.62
CA ALA A 149 -10.16 -15.94 4.95
C ALA A 149 -10.05 -14.40 4.90
N TYR A 150 -11.02 -13.73 5.49
CA TYR A 150 -11.01 -12.28 5.60
C TYR A 150 -10.35 -11.86 6.91
N PHE A 151 -9.25 -11.14 6.78
CA PHE A 151 -8.55 -10.54 7.92
C PHE A 151 -9.01 -9.09 8.07
N GLY A 152 -10.16 -8.92 8.70
CA GLY A 152 -10.74 -7.60 8.97
C GLY A 152 -9.86 -6.71 9.83
N PRO A 153 -10.19 -5.41 9.92
CA PRO A 153 -9.44 -4.48 10.76
C PRO A 153 -9.55 -4.89 12.24
N THR A 154 -8.42 -4.84 12.93
CA THR A 154 -8.36 -5.09 14.38
C THR A 154 -8.62 -3.78 15.13
N GLN A 155 -9.68 -3.75 15.93
CA GLN A 155 -10.00 -2.61 16.78
C GLN A 155 -9.21 -2.67 18.11
N TYR A 156 -8.68 -1.56 18.52
CA TYR A 156 -7.85 -1.43 19.72
C TYR A 156 -8.55 -0.58 20.77
N ASN A 157 -8.38 -0.90 22.06
CA ASN A 157 -8.72 0.03 23.11
C ASN A 157 -7.69 1.18 23.17
N PRO A 158 -8.01 2.33 23.80
CA PRO A 158 -7.11 3.49 23.79
C PRO A 158 -5.68 3.22 24.28
N LEU A 159 -5.49 2.29 25.20
CA LEU A 159 -4.17 1.96 25.72
C LEU A 159 -3.40 1.06 24.76
N SER A 160 -4.03 0.01 24.22
CA SER A 160 -3.40 -0.89 23.27
C SER A 160 -3.22 -0.27 21.87
N ALA A 161 -3.99 0.77 21.54
CA ALA A 161 -3.82 1.53 20.30
C ALA A 161 -2.48 2.24 20.20
N VAL A 162 -1.86 2.64 21.31
CA VAL A 162 -0.57 3.35 21.31
C VAL A 162 0.53 2.50 20.65
N PRO A 163 0.90 1.33 21.19
CA PRO A 163 1.92 0.49 20.55
C PRO A 163 1.50 0.02 19.15
N ALA A 164 0.21 -0.28 18.93
CA ALA A 164 -0.30 -0.67 17.61
C ALA A 164 -0.09 0.43 16.56
N THR A 165 -0.35 1.71 16.91
CA THR A 165 -0.10 2.86 16.03
C THR A 165 1.36 2.95 15.62
N PHE A 166 2.30 2.80 16.55
CA PHE A 166 3.72 2.87 16.22
C PHE A 166 4.17 1.69 15.36
N ALA A 167 3.72 0.47 15.65
CA ALA A 167 4.03 -0.71 14.85
C ALA A 167 3.50 -0.54 13.42
N PHE A 168 2.21 -0.22 13.29
CA PHE A 168 1.56 -0.01 12.00
C PHE A 168 2.21 1.13 11.19
N THR A 169 2.55 2.25 11.86
CA THR A 169 3.26 3.36 11.19
C THR A 169 4.65 2.94 10.76
N GLY A 170 5.34 2.09 11.51
CA GLY A 170 6.63 1.52 11.11
C GLY A 170 6.52 0.75 9.79
N ASP A 171 5.52 -0.11 9.65
CA ASP A 171 5.25 -0.85 8.42
C ASP A 171 4.91 0.09 7.25
N LEU A 172 4.06 1.10 7.49
CA LEU A 172 3.74 2.12 6.47
C LEU A 172 4.98 2.88 5.99
N VAL A 173 5.88 3.25 6.89
CA VAL A 173 7.12 3.96 6.52
C VAL A 173 8.03 3.08 5.66
N VAL A 174 8.12 1.78 5.97
CA VAL A 174 8.87 0.82 5.14
C VAL A 174 8.27 0.71 3.75
N GLU A 175 6.94 0.55 3.63
CA GLU A 175 6.26 0.46 2.34
C GLU A 175 6.35 1.78 1.55
N LEU A 176 6.25 2.92 2.23
CA LEU A 176 6.47 4.24 1.64
C LEU A 176 7.89 4.36 1.07
N GLY A 177 8.90 3.90 1.81
CA GLY A 177 10.29 3.89 1.34
C GLY A 177 10.46 3.07 0.06
N LYS A 178 9.86 1.88 0.00
CA LYS A 178 9.86 1.03 -1.20
C LYS A 178 9.15 1.72 -2.38
N SER A 179 8.01 2.36 -2.13
CA SER A 179 7.24 3.08 -3.14
C SER A 179 8.00 4.28 -3.70
N LEU A 180 8.64 5.08 -2.83
CA LEU A 180 9.50 6.20 -3.25
C LEU A 180 10.69 5.74 -4.09
N ALA A 181 11.29 4.60 -3.77
CA ALA A 181 12.39 4.03 -4.55
C ALA A 181 11.96 3.60 -5.97
N LYS A 182 10.67 3.23 -6.15
CA LYS A 182 10.10 2.85 -7.45
C LYS A 182 9.75 4.07 -8.34
N ILE A 183 9.67 5.29 -7.82
CA ILE A 183 9.26 6.50 -8.56
C ILE A 183 9.99 6.64 -9.92
N PRO A 184 11.34 6.50 -10.01
CA PRO A 184 12.02 6.67 -11.28
C PRO A 184 11.59 5.66 -12.34
N THR A 185 11.22 4.44 -11.95
CA THR A 185 10.80 3.36 -12.88
C THR A 185 9.40 3.57 -13.44
N LYS A 186 8.56 4.38 -12.75
CA LYS A 186 7.17 4.64 -13.13
C LYS A 186 7.00 5.85 -14.08
N VAL A 187 8.07 6.57 -14.42
CA VAL A 187 8.01 7.72 -15.35
C VAL A 187 7.48 7.30 -16.72
N GLY A 188 7.92 6.14 -17.24
CA GLY A 188 7.45 5.62 -18.52
C GLY A 188 5.94 5.32 -18.53
N ALA A 189 5.41 4.74 -17.44
CA ALA A 189 3.99 4.47 -17.28
C ALA A 189 3.16 5.76 -17.22
N LEU A 190 3.67 6.81 -16.56
CA LEU A 190 3.03 8.14 -16.55
C LEU A 190 2.94 8.74 -17.97
N VAL A 191 4.02 8.70 -18.74
CA VAL A 191 4.03 9.21 -20.11
C VAL A 191 3.06 8.41 -20.98
N HIS A 192 3.03 7.08 -20.85
CA HIS A 192 2.11 6.21 -21.56
C HIS A 192 0.65 6.55 -21.27
N SER A 193 0.30 6.79 -20.00
CA SER A 193 -1.07 7.15 -19.59
C SER A 193 -1.52 8.51 -20.13
N ILE A 194 -0.61 9.49 -20.26
CA ILE A 194 -0.90 10.80 -20.90
C ILE A 194 -1.16 10.63 -22.40
N GLY A 195 -0.49 9.66 -23.05
CA GLY A 195 -0.70 9.32 -24.47
C GLY A 195 -1.97 8.53 -24.76
N GLY A 196 -2.87 8.35 -23.79
CA GLY A 196 -4.12 7.59 -23.95
C GLY A 196 -4.03 6.10 -23.61
N GLY A 197 -2.89 5.65 -23.06
CA GLY A 197 -2.74 4.29 -22.55
C GLY A 197 -3.42 4.12 -21.17
N GLU A 198 -3.52 2.87 -20.73
CA GLU A 198 -4.08 2.53 -19.41
C GLU A 198 -3.26 3.15 -18.27
N ARG A 199 -3.97 3.65 -17.25
CA ARG A 199 -3.34 4.24 -16.05
C ARG A 199 -2.95 3.14 -15.07
N ASP A 200 -1.64 2.96 -14.86
CA ASP A 200 -1.12 2.06 -13.83
C ASP A 200 -1.43 2.63 -12.42
N PRO A 201 -2.22 1.91 -11.58
CA PRO A 201 -2.59 2.36 -10.23
C PRO A 201 -1.40 2.58 -9.28
N GLU A 202 -0.25 1.95 -9.56
CA GLU A 202 0.97 2.12 -8.77
C GLU A 202 1.77 3.38 -9.16
N THR A 203 1.30 4.17 -10.15
CA THR A 203 1.98 5.41 -10.51
C THR A 203 1.73 6.50 -9.46
N PRO A 204 2.74 7.32 -9.15
CA PRO A 204 2.55 8.46 -8.26
C PRO A 204 1.46 9.41 -8.73
N ILE A 205 0.71 9.92 -7.78
CA ILE A 205 -0.35 10.91 -7.99
C ILE A 205 0.11 12.30 -7.59
N SER A 206 -0.45 13.31 -8.22
CA SER A 206 -0.25 14.72 -7.85
C SER A 206 -1.24 15.16 -6.75
N VAL A 207 -1.18 16.43 -6.37
CA VAL A 207 -2.18 17.04 -5.49
C VAL A 207 -3.58 16.97 -6.11
N VAL A 208 -3.69 17.07 -7.44
CA VAL A 208 -4.98 16.93 -8.17
C VAL A 208 -5.51 15.50 -8.01
N GLY A 209 -4.71 14.49 -8.30
CA GLY A 209 -5.09 13.09 -8.13
C GLY A 209 -5.44 12.76 -6.66
N ALA A 210 -4.65 13.28 -5.72
CA ALA A 210 -4.95 13.15 -4.29
C ALA A 210 -6.30 13.75 -3.90
N SER A 211 -6.67 14.90 -4.47
CA SER A 211 -7.97 15.55 -4.23
C SER A 211 -9.12 14.74 -4.84
N ILE A 212 -8.91 14.14 -6.01
CA ILE A 212 -9.90 13.28 -6.68
C ILE A 212 -10.15 12.03 -5.84
N ILE A 213 -9.09 11.31 -5.45
CA ILE A 213 -9.21 10.11 -4.61
C ILE A 213 -9.86 10.43 -3.27
N GLY A 214 -9.47 11.54 -2.63
CA GLY A 214 -10.08 12.00 -1.39
C GLY A 214 -11.57 12.30 -1.54
N GLY A 215 -11.97 12.95 -2.65
CA GLY A 215 -13.37 13.18 -3.01
C GLY A 215 -14.14 11.89 -3.23
N ASP A 216 -13.61 10.98 -4.05
CA ASP A 216 -14.22 9.68 -4.35
C ASP A 216 -14.50 8.87 -3.05
N THR A 217 -13.57 8.90 -2.07
CA THR A 217 -13.77 8.20 -0.78
C THR A 217 -14.89 8.83 0.05
N VAL A 218 -15.02 10.15 0.05
CA VAL A 218 -16.08 10.88 0.77
C VAL A 218 -17.44 10.65 0.11
N ASP A 219 -17.52 10.74 -1.21
CA ASP A 219 -18.74 10.54 -1.98
C ASP A 219 -19.28 9.10 -1.83
N ALA A 220 -18.37 8.13 -1.74
CA ALA A 220 -18.71 6.73 -1.44
C ALA A 220 -19.02 6.47 0.05
N GLY A 221 -18.93 7.46 0.94
CA GLY A 221 -19.14 7.29 2.38
C GLY A 221 -18.02 6.52 3.11
N LEU A 222 -16.89 6.32 2.46
CA LEU A 222 -15.75 5.56 3.00
C LEU A 222 -14.83 6.42 3.87
N TRP A 223 -15.37 6.96 4.96
CA TRP A 223 -14.66 7.89 5.85
C TRP A 223 -13.35 7.31 6.43
N VAL A 224 -13.30 6.01 6.69
CA VAL A 224 -12.06 5.36 7.18
C VAL A 224 -10.95 5.46 6.14
N ALA A 225 -11.28 5.19 4.88
CA ALA A 225 -10.33 5.29 3.77
C ALA A 225 -9.84 6.73 3.58
N PHE A 226 -10.76 7.72 3.70
CA PHE A 226 -10.40 9.13 3.65
C PHE A 226 -9.38 9.52 4.74
N TRP A 227 -9.66 9.18 6.01
CA TRP A 227 -8.76 9.51 7.11
C TRP A 227 -7.42 8.78 7.02
N PHE A 228 -7.45 7.53 6.55
CA PHE A 228 -6.23 6.74 6.29
C PHE A 228 -5.39 7.37 5.18
N PHE A 229 -6.02 7.76 4.08
CA PHE A 229 -5.36 8.46 2.97
C PHE A 229 -4.76 9.80 3.42
N LEU A 230 -5.47 10.58 4.24
CA LEU A 230 -4.95 11.83 4.80
C LEU A 230 -3.73 11.59 5.72
N ALA A 231 -3.73 10.50 6.51
CA ALA A 231 -2.58 10.12 7.31
C ALA A 231 -1.37 9.78 6.43
N GLN A 232 -1.57 9.00 5.35
CA GLN A 232 -0.52 8.67 4.39
C GLN A 232 0.05 9.91 3.70
N LEU A 233 -0.79 10.87 3.27
CA LEU A 233 -0.33 12.14 2.70
C LEU A 233 0.58 12.90 3.66
N ASN A 234 0.24 12.94 4.94
CA ASN A 234 1.08 13.59 5.94
C ASN A 234 2.44 12.88 6.09
N PHE A 235 2.47 11.54 6.11
CA PHE A 235 3.73 10.79 6.14
C PHE A 235 4.57 11.02 4.89
N VAL A 236 3.97 11.04 3.70
CA VAL A 236 4.64 11.33 2.43
C VAL A 236 5.25 12.73 2.45
N LEU A 237 4.47 13.76 2.85
CA LEU A 237 4.95 15.14 2.94
C LEU A 237 6.10 15.28 3.95
N GLY A 238 5.99 14.63 5.11
CA GLY A 238 7.04 14.59 6.11
C GLY A 238 8.32 13.92 5.58
N ALA A 239 8.18 12.78 4.92
CA ALA A 239 9.30 12.02 4.37
C ALA A 239 10.02 12.78 3.23
N ILE A 240 9.28 13.35 2.28
CA ILE A 240 9.86 14.13 1.18
C ILE A 240 10.63 15.34 1.73
N ASN A 241 10.09 16.04 2.73
CA ASN A 241 10.76 17.17 3.34
C ASN A 241 12.04 16.79 4.11
N LEU A 242 12.19 15.54 4.54
CA LEU A 242 13.41 15.02 5.17
C LEU A 242 14.46 14.51 4.17
N VAL A 243 14.15 14.44 2.88
CA VAL A 243 15.14 14.03 1.86
C VAL A 243 16.36 14.97 1.92
N PRO A 244 17.61 14.45 2.00
CA PRO A 244 18.80 15.28 2.17
C PRO A 244 19.23 15.98 0.88
N LEU A 245 18.30 16.60 0.18
CA LEU A 245 18.49 17.33 -1.06
C LEU A 245 17.90 18.74 -0.94
N LEU A 246 18.63 19.74 -1.40
CA LEU A 246 18.04 21.08 -1.59
C LEU A 246 17.05 21.01 -2.78
N PRO A 247 15.88 21.66 -2.71
CA PRO A 247 15.47 22.72 -1.77
C PRO A 247 14.72 22.27 -0.49
N PHE A 248 14.65 20.98 -0.19
CA PHE A 248 13.91 20.45 0.97
C PHE A 248 14.61 20.78 2.30
N ASP A 249 13.85 20.76 3.41
CA ASP A 249 14.36 21.00 4.76
C ASP A 249 15.46 20.01 5.14
N GLY A 250 15.38 18.76 4.70
CA GLY A 250 16.39 17.73 4.88
C GLY A 250 17.76 18.09 4.28
N GLY A 251 17.78 18.80 3.16
CA GLY A 251 19.01 19.33 2.57
C GLY A 251 19.68 20.37 3.46
N HIS A 252 18.91 21.27 4.06
CA HIS A 252 19.41 22.25 5.02
C HIS A 252 19.88 21.59 6.32
N ILE A 253 19.16 20.56 6.80
CA ILE A 253 19.57 19.75 7.96
C ILE A 253 20.89 19.05 7.65
N ALA A 254 21.01 18.39 6.49
CA ALA A 254 22.23 17.69 6.06
C ALA A 254 23.45 18.62 6.03
N ILE A 255 23.30 19.84 5.50
CA ILE A 255 24.38 20.86 5.51
C ILE A 255 24.75 21.25 6.94
N ALA A 256 23.76 21.49 7.82
CA ALA A 256 24.02 21.88 9.20
C ALA A 256 24.75 20.77 9.99
N VAL A 257 24.37 19.52 9.77
CA VAL A 257 25.02 18.33 10.37
C VAL A 257 26.42 18.15 9.79
N PHE A 258 26.59 18.26 8.48
CA PHE A 258 27.91 18.21 7.82
C PHE A 258 28.86 19.27 8.37
N GLU A 259 28.43 20.53 8.51
CA GLU A 259 29.24 21.62 9.10
C GLU A 259 29.70 21.25 10.51
N LYS A 260 28.80 20.68 11.33
CA LYS A 260 29.11 20.27 12.70
C LYS A 260 30.15 19.15 12.74
N ILE A 261 29.93 18.08 11.95
CA ILE A 261 30.82 16.92 11.88
C ILE A 261 32.19 17.35 11.38
N ARG A 262 32.25 18.14 10.28
CA ARG A 262 33.49 18.67 9.72
C ARG A 262 34.29 19.48 10.76
N ASN A 263 33.61 20.37 11.49
CA ASN A 263 34.28 21.21 12.50
C ASN A 263 34.72 20.40 13.72
N MET A 264 34.00 19.36 14.11
CA MET A 264 34.39 18.42 15.17
C MET A 264 35.66 17.65 14.78
N ILE A 265 35.74 17.13 13.56
CA ILE A 265 36.96 16.45 13.05
C ILE A 265 38.14 17.42 12.98
N ARG A 266 37.91 18.66 12.54
CA ARG A 266 39.00 19.70 12.49
C ARG A 266 39.50 20.03 13.89
N SER A 267 38.61 20.21 14.85
CA SER A 267 38.97 20.47 16.24
C SER A 267 39.75 19.31 16.85
N ALA A 268 39.36 18.07 16.61
CA ALA A 268 40.10 16.88 17.07
C ALA A 268 41.53 16.80 16.46
N ARG A 269 41.75 17.47 15.31
CA ARG A 269 43.07 17.58 14.65
C ARG A 269 43.80 18.88 14.97
N GLY A 270 43.37 19.63 15.98
CA GLY A 270 43.99 20.92 16.37
C GLY A 270 43.81 22.05 15.35
N ARG A 271 42.89 21.93 14.40
CA ARG A 271 42.64 22.93 13.36
C ARG A 271 41.45 23.83 13.71
N VAL A 272 41.54 25.11 13.31
CA VAL A 272 40.44 26.08 13.47
C VAL A 272 39.21 25.64 12.71
N ALA A 273 38.03 25.99 13.21
CA ALA A 273 36.74 25.72 12.53
C ALA A 273 36.75 26.29 11.10
N ALA A 274 36.22 25.53 10.16
CA ALA A 274 36.13 25.98 8.78
C ALA A 274 34.97 26.99 8.62
N ALA A 275 35.06 27.84 7.59
CA ALA A 275 33.96 28.72 7.21
C ALA A 275 32.68 27.94 6.91
N PRO A 276 31.50 28.53 7.12
CA PRO A 276 30.21 27.93 6.73
C PRO A 276 30.19 27.52 5.26
N VAL A 277 29.37 26.53 4.94
CA VAL A 277 29.16 26.09 3.56
C VAL A 277 28.62 27.25 2.72
N ASN A 278 29.23 27.49 1.59
CA ASN A 278 28.78 28.52 0.67
C ASN A 278 27.61 27.99 -0.16
N TYR A 279 26.40 28.43 0.15
CA TYR A 279 25.18 28.06 -0.57
C TYR A 279 25.18 28.45 -2.05
N LEU A 280 25.89 29.55 -2.43
CA LEU A 280 25.99 29.94 -3.83
C LEU A 280 26.66 28.88 -4.70
N LYS A 281 27.58 28.11 -4.11
CA LYS A 281 28.20 26.98 -4.82
C LYS A 281 27.27 25.78 -5.00
N LEU A 282 26.23 25.66 -4.17
CA LEU A 282 25.23 24.60 -4.26
C LEU A 282 24.05 24.99 -5.15
N MET A 283 23.87 26.30 -5.47
CA MET A 283 22.77 26.78 -6.29
C MET A 283 22.62 26.04 -7.62
N PRO A 284 23.67 25.80 -8.43
CA PRO A 284 23.49 25.10 -9.70
C PRO A 284 22.90 23.70 -9.52
N ALA A 285 23.38 22.93 -8.52
CA ALA A 285 22.83 21.61 -8.20
C ALA A 285 21.39 21.71 -7.71
N THR A 286 21.07 22.72 -6.89
CA THR A 286 19.71 22.98 -6.41
C THR A 286 18.75 23.27 -7.56
N TYR A 287 19.17 24.06 -8.55
CA TYR A 287 18.34 24.37 -9.74
C TYR A 287 18.09 23.12 -10.60
N VAL A 288 19.09 22.26 -10.77
CA VAL A 288 18.90 21.00 -11.49
C VAL A 288 17.87 20.12 -10.78
N ILE A 289 18.01 19.95 -9.46
CA ILE A 289 17.06 19.18 -8.65
C ILE A 289 15.65 19.82 -8.73
N LEU A 290 15.56 21.13 -8.58
CA LEU A 290 14.29 21.85 -8.67
C LEU A 290 13.63 21.65 -10.03
N PHE A 291 14.40 21.73 -11.11
CA PHE A 291 13.91 21.50 -12.48
C PHE A 291 13.34 20.08 -12.64
N VAL A 292 14.05 19.07 -12.13
CA VAL A 292 13.58 17.67 -12.16
C VAL A 292 12.30 17.51 -11.34
N VAL A 293 12.24 18.06 -10.13
CA VAL A 293 11.07 17.98 -9.25
C VAL A 293 9.85 18.67 -9.87
N VAL A 294 10.03 19.90 -10.39
CA VAL A 294 8.94 20.63 -11.05
C VAL A 294 8.49 19.93 -12.32
N GLY A 295 9.44 19.42 -13.15
CA GLY A 295 9.11 18.65 -14.34
C GLY A 295 8.31 17.39 -14.00
N TYR A 296 8.72 16.66 -12.96
CA TYR A 296 7.99 15.48 -12.49
C TYR A 296 6.61 15.83 -11.92
N MET A 297 6.49 16.93 -11.17
CA MET A 297 5.22 17.44 -10.67
C MET A 297 4.27 17.80 -11.82
N LEU A 298 4.76 18.48 -12.86
CA LEU A 298 3.95 18.79 -14.04
C LEU A 298 3.50 17.53 -14.78
N LEU A 299 4.37 16.55 -14.89
CA LEU A 299 4.05 15.25 -15.51
C LEU A 299 2.93 14.54 -14.74
N THR A 300 3.01 14.45 -13.42
CA THR A 300 1.97 13.82 -12.58
C THR A 300 0.66 14.59 -12.63
N VAL A 301 0.68 15.94 -12.56
CA VAL A 301 -0.52 16.77 -12.70
C VAL A 301 -1.19 16.56 -14.06
N THR A 302 -0.40 16.54 -15.14
CA THR A 302 -0.93 16.30 -16.48
C THR A 302 -1.58 14.91 -16.58
N ALA A 303 -0.91 13.87 -16.04
CA ALA A 303 -1.46 12.53 -16.01
C ALA A 303 -2.78 12.45 -15.24
N ASP A 304 -2.86 13.10 -14.07
CA ASP A 304 -4.06 13.09 -13.23
C ASP A 304 -5.23 13.92 -13.80
N VAL A 305 -4.94 14.93 -14.64
CA VAL A 305 -5.98 15.71 -15.34
C VAL A 305 -6.49 14.97 -16.58
N VAL A 306 -5.58 14.35 -17.34
CA VAL A 306 -5.93 13.68 -18.61
C VAL A 306 -6.52 12.30 -18.37
N ASN A 307 -5.95 11.55 -17.42
CA ASN A 307 -6.31 10.16 -17.11
C ASN A 307 -6.24 9.94 -15.59
N PRO A 308 -7.23 10.45 -14.82
CA PRO A 308 -7.22 10.34 -13.36
C PRO A 308 -7.42 8.90 -12.89
N ILE A 309 -6.76 8.54 -11.79
CA ILE A 309 -7.09 7.33 -11.04
C ILE A 309 -8.41 7.60 -10.30
N ARG A 310 -9.43 6.79 -10.58
CA ARG A 310 -10.72 6.79 -9.90
C ARG A 310 -10.84 5.51 -9.07
N LEU A 311 -11.37 5.61 -7.85
CA LEU A 311 -11.60 4.45 -6.99
C LEU A 311 -12.89 3.70 -7.36
N PHE A 312 -13.86 4.44 -7.90
CA PHE A 312 -15.17 3.92 -8.29
C PHE A 312 -15.50 4.45 -9.69
N GLN A 313 -15.65 3.57 -10.65
CA GLN A 313 -16.13 3.83 -12.01
C GLN A 313 -17.40 3.05 -12.26
#